data_d571ebacb6b3bb3bf090a961c7e6975b
#
_entry.id   d571ebacb6b3bb3bf090a961c7e6975b
#
_cell.length_a   1.000
_cell.length_b   1.000
_cell.length_c   1.000
_cell.angle_alpha   90.00
_cell.angle_beta   90.00
_cell.angle_gamma   90.00
#
_symmetry.space_group_name_H-M   'P 1'
#
loop_
_entity.id
_entity.type
_entity.pdbx_description
1 polymer ?
#
loop_
_entity_poly.entity_id
_entity_poly.type
_entity_poly.pdbx_seq_one_letter_code
_entity_poly.pdbx_strand_id
1 'polypeptide(L)'
;MGEITYYVNGSFVPPTQAMLPLNDLGIVRGYGVFDLLRTYGKTPFRLRDHIHRLESSASQIGLGLPWSTEELEDVVLQTYARNDIPDASIRIVVTGGPSTNFMTPQGNPSLMVMVHPVAPYPASYYSQGSKAVSTLIERTMATVKSLNYIGAIMAMNDAEKTGAVEAIYLDAHDRLTEGTRANLFVVRGERLITPREGVLKGITRQVVMEIATNDFEVVEHPIHYHELSLIDEVFLTSTTKEILPVVQIDEHVIGTGKPGPKTQRIIELFNAYVQSVSNPVAA
;
A
#
# COMPACT_ATOMS: atom_id res chain seq x y z
N MET A 1 -23.03 -9.14 -11.76
CA MET A 1 -22.34 -7.93 -11.35
C MET A 1 -22.87 -6.79 -12.16
N GLY A 2 -23.24 -5.66 -11.52
CA GLY A 2 -23.60 -4.43 -12.23
C GLY A 2 -22.41 -3.93 -13.08
N GLU A 3 -22.66 -2.99 -13.97
CA GLU A 3 -21.62 -2.36 -14.78
C GLU A 3 -20.71 -1.52 -13.87
N ILE A 4 -19.38 -1.76 -13.94
CA ILE A 4 -18.39 -1.03 -13.12
C ILE A 4 -18.38 0.44 -13.56
N THR A 5 -18.32 1.34 -12.60
CA THR A 5 -18.27 2.79 -12.82
C THR A 5 -16.97 3.35 -12.23
N TYR A 6 -16.23 4.13 -13.01
CA TYR A 6 -15.09 4.93 -12.60
C TYR A 6 -15.45 6.42 -12.58
N TYR A 7 -14.64 7.20 -11.89
CA TYR A 7 -14.65 8.65 -11.99
C TYR A 7 -13.41 9.11 -12.76
N VAL A 8 -13.61 10.03 -13.71
CA VAL A 8 -12.53 10.70 -14.47
C VAL A 8 -12.90 12.16 -14.66
N ASN A 9 -12.12 13.07 -14.07
CA ASN A 9 -12.21 14.52 -14.30
C ASN A 9 -13.64 15.09 -14.31
N GLY A 10 -14.42 14.82 -13.26
CA GLY A 10 -15.80 15.35 -13.13
C GLY A 10 -16.89 14.44 -13.67
N SER A 11 -16.57 13.30 -14.29
CA SER A 11 -17.54 12.41 -14.90
C SER A 11 -17.48 11.00 -14.36
N PHE A 12 -18.64 10.40 -14.09
CA PHE A 12 -18.77 8.98 -13.79
C PHE A 12 -19.02 8.21 -15.08
N VAL A 13 -18.11 7.30 -15.43
CA VAL A 13 -18.10 6.62 -16.72
C VAL A 13 -17.80 5.12 -16.57
N PRO A 14 -18.27 4.27 -17.47
CA PRO A 14 -17.84 2.87 -17.52
C PRO A 14 -16.33 2.78 -17.88
N PRO A 15 -15.63 1.70 -17.53
CA PRO A 15 -14.18 1.53 -17.80
C PRO A 15 -13.81 1.76 -19.26
N THR A 16 -14.68 1.37 -20.22
CA THR A 16 -14.45 1.52 -21.66
C THR A 16 -14.48 2.96 -22.15
N GLN A 17 -14.99 3.89 -21.35
CA GLN A 17 -15.05 5.33 -21.62
C GLN A 17 -14.12 6.14 -20.73
N ALA A 18 -13.40 5.50 -19.81
CA ALA A 18 -12.42 6.14 -18.93
C ALA A 18 -11.14 6.47 -19.72
N MET A 19 -10.98 7.72 -20.12
CA MET A 19 -9.91 8.15 -21.01
C MET A 19 -9.17 9.37 -20.44
N LEU A 20 -7.87 9.43 -20.70
CA LEU A 20 -7.02 10.59 -20.47
C LEU A 20 -6.43 11.09 -21.81
N PRO A 21 -6.16 12.39 -21.94
CA PRO A 21 -5.39 12.93 -23.05
C PRO A 21 -4.00 12.30 -23.15
N LEU A 22 -3.52 11.97 -24.35
CA LEU A 22 -2.21 11.35 -24.57
C LEU A 22 -1.03 12.23 -24.10
N ASN A 23 -1.22 13.53 -24.00
CA ASN A 23 -0.23 14.49 -23.49
C ASN A 23 -0.35 14.72 -21.97
N ASP A 24 -1.09 13.88 -21.24
CA ASP A 24 -1.11 13.90 -19.78
C ASP A 24 0.26 13.53 -19.22
N LEU A 25 0.77 14.32 -18.26
CA LEU A 25 2.10 14.12 -17.66
C LEU A 25 2.21 12.79 -16.90
N GLY A 26 1.11 12.23 -16.44
CA GLY A 26 1.10 10.87 -15.87
C GLY A 26 1.47 9.83 -16.93
N ILE A 27 1.02 10.00 -18.18
CA ILE A 27 1.32 9.09 -19.28
C ILE A 27 2.75 9.32 -19.82
N VAL A 28 3.09 10.56 -20.13
CA VAL A 28 4.35 10.85 -20.86
C VAL A 28 5.57 10.98 -19.95
N ARG A 29 5.39 11.15 -18.62
CA ARG A 29 6.49 11.37 -17.66
C ARG A 29 6.34 10.55 -16.37
N GLY A 30 5.23 9.85 -16.13
CA GLY A 30 4.96 9.22 -14.84
C GLY A 30 4.78 10.25 -13.71
N TYR A 31 4.50 11.54 -14.03
CA TYR A 31 4.33 12.59 -13.04
C TYR A 31 2.92 12.56 -12.46
N GLY A 32 2.83 12.02 -11.27
CA GLY A 32 1.58 11.86 -10.53
C GLY A 32 1.76 11.00 -9.28
N VAL A 33 0.70 10.97 -8.51
CA VAL A 33 0.60 10.21 -7.25
C VAL A 33 -0.65 9.36 -7.25
N PHE A 34 -0.67 8.34 -6.40
CA PHE A 34 -1.89 7.55 -6.23
C PHE A 34 -2.05 7.11 -4.78
N ASP A 35 -3.25 6.71 -4.44
CA ASP A 35 -3.50 5.97 -3.22
C ASP A 35 -4.38 4.76 -3.50
N LEU A 36 -4.37 3.78 -2.59
CA LEU A 36 -5.15 2.56 -2.67
C LEU A 36 -5.69 2.23 -1.30
N LEU A 37 -7.01 2.23 -1.17
CA LEU A 37 -7.71 1.77 0.01
C LEU A 37 -8.62 0.58 -0.34
N ARG A 38 -9.14 -0.08 0.68
CA ARG A 38 -10.18 -1.11 0.51
C ARG A 38 -11.37 -0.82 1.39
N THR A 39 -12.47 -1.52 1.12
CA THR A 39 -13.63 -1.55 2.00
C THR A 39 -13.65 -2.85 2.79
N TYR A 40 -14.26 -2.80 3.98
CA TYR A 40 -14.64 -3.94 4.78
C TYR A 40 -16.13 -3.78 5.13
N GLY A 41 -16.95 -4.78 4.81
CA GLY A 41 -18.38 -4.71 5.09
C GLY A 41 -19.06 -3.46 4.50
N LYS A 42 -18.69 -3.05 3.30
CA LYS A 42 -19.13 -1.82 2.61
C LYS A 42 -18.58 -0.51 3.18
N THR A 43 -17.74 -0.53 4.22
CA THR A 43 -17.15 0.67 4.82
C THR A 43 -15.75 0.91 4.26
N PRO A 44 -15.45 2.06 3.63
CA PRO A 44 -14.09 2.43 3.23
C PRO A 44 -13.17 2.55 4.45
N PHE A 45 -12.11 1.75 4.48
CA PHE A 45 -11.21 1.67 5.62
C PHE A 45 -10.25 2.85 5.64
N ARG A 46 -10.29 3.65 6.72
CA ARG A 46 -9.37 4.79 6.93
C ARG A 46 -9.31 5.76 5.73
N LEU A 47 -10.46 6.05 5.10
CA LEU A 47 -10.53 6.88 3.89
C LEU A 47 -9.79 8.21 4.06
N ARG A 48 -10.04 8.96 5.13
CA ARG A 48 -9.42 10.27 5.39
C ARG A 48 -7.89 10.18 5.50
N ASP A 49 -7.35 9.13 6.12
CA ASP A 49 -5.90 8.92 6.23
C ASP A 49 -5.28 8.64 4.84
N HIS A 50 -5.98 7.92 3.97
CA HIS A 50 -5.55 7.70 2.58
C HIS A 50 -5.57 9.00 1.77
N ILE A 51 -6.59 9.85 1.93
CA ILE A 51 -6.65 11.17 1.27
C ILE A 51 -5.51 12.06 1.75
N HIS A 52 -5.28 12.17 3.07
CA HIS A 52 -4.16 12.96 3.62
C HIS A 52 -2.79 12.46 3.10
N ARG A 53 -2.61 11.14 2.93
CA ARG A 53 -1.38 10.62 2.35
C ARG A 53 -1.25 10.95 0.85
N LEU A 54 -2.35 10.94 0.10
CA LEU A 54 -2.38 11.38 -1.30
C LEU A 54 -1.98 12.85 -1.41
N GLU A 55 -2.57 13.73 -0.58
CA GLU A 55 -2.25 15.16 -0.51
C GLU A 55 -0.78 15.40 -0.13
N SER A 56 -0.28 14.70 0.89
CA SER A 56 1.13 14.76 1.29
C SER A 56 2.05 14.31 0.16
N SER A 57 1.70 13.24 -0.56
CA SER A 57 2.48 12.76 -1.70
C SER A 57 2.49 13.77 -2.84
N ALA A 58 1.35 14.38 -3.16
CA ALA A 58 1.23 15.40 -4.20
C ALA A 58 2.06 16.64 -3.85
N SER A 59 1.94 17.13 -2.61
CA SER A 59 2.69 18.29 -2.10
C SER A 59 4.22 18.09 -2.22
N GLN A 60 4.72 16.90 -1.85
CA GLN A 60 6.16 16.59 -1.89
C GLN A 60 6.74 16.60 -3.30
N ILE A 61 5.94 16.34 -4.34
CA ILE A 61 6.39 16.45 -5.75
C ILE A 61 6.00 17.79 -6.40
N GLY A 62 5.44 18.73 -5.63
CA GLY A 62 5.00 20.03 -6.15
C GLY A 62 3.75 19.96 -7.03
N LEU A 63 2.94 18.90 -6.92
CA LEU A 63 1.68 18.73 -7.62
C LEU A 63 0.55 19.39 -6.82
N GLY A 64 0.09 20.57 -7.25
CA GLY A 64 -1.04 21.27 -6.63
C GLY A 64 -2.35 20.53 -6.88
N LEU A 65 -3.11 20.32 -5.81
CA LEU A 65 -4.45 19.74 -5.86
C LEU A 65 -5.49 20.88 -5.74
N PRO A 66 -6.40 21.05 -6.71
CA PRO A 66 -7.46 22.07 -6.63
C PRO A 66 -8.65 21.64 -5.77
N TRP A 67 -8.69 20.39 -5.30
CA TRP A 67 -9.76 19.82 -4.49
C TRP A 67 -9.41 19.85 -3.00
N SER A 68 -10.39 20.14 -2.16
CA SER A 68 -10.28 19.95 -0.71
C SER A 68 -10.31 18.46 -0.33
N THR A 69 -9.91 18.15 0.91
CA THR A 69 -10.00 16.81 1.48
C THR A 69 -11.43 16.25 1.39
N GLU A 70 -12.41 17.09 1.73
CA GLU A 70 -13.84 16.74 1.70
C GLU A 70 -14.34 16.47 0.29
N GLU A 71 -13.92 17.24 -0.70
CA GLU A 71 -14.26 17.01 -2.11
C GLU A 71 -13.67 15.71 -2.63
N LEU A 72 -12.43 15.38 -2.25
CA LEU A 72 -11.81 14.10 -2.61
C LEU A 72 -12.51 12.92 -1.93
N GLU A 73 -12.85 13.03 -0.64
CA GLU A 73 -13.64 12.01 0.07
C GLU A 73 -14.99 11.78 -0.63
N ASP A 74 -15.71 12.85 -0.95
CA ASP A 74 -17.03 12.79 -1.60
C ASP A 74 -16.96 12.11 -2.97
N VAL A 75 -15.98 12.46 -3.81
CA VAL A 75 -15.75 11.81 -5.11
C VAL A 75 -15.49 10.31 -4.93
N VAL A 76 -14.69 9.90 -3.95
CA VAL A 76 -14.41 8.49 -3.66
C VAL A 76 -15.68 7.77 -3.23
N LEU A 77 -16.43 8.34 -2.29
CA LEU A 77 -17.67 7.74 -1.78
C LEU A 77 -18.75 7.65 -2.88
N GLN A 78 -18.92 8.69 -3.68
CA GLN A 78 -19.85 8.68 -4.79
C GLN A 78 -19.47 7.67 -5.88
N THR A 79 -18.17 7.51 -6.16
CA THR A 79 -17.68 6.50 -7.11
C THR A 79 -17.97 5.10 -6.56
N TYR A 80 -17.64 4.87 -5.28
CA TYR A 80 -17.88 3.58 -4.64
C TYR A 80 -19.39 3.22 -4.61
N ALA A 81 -20.25 4.17 -4.23
CA ALA A 81 -21.69 3.96 -4.13
C ALA A 81 -22.36 3.56 -5.47
N ARG A 82 -21.72 3.87 -6.61
CA ARG A 82 -22.21 3.45 -7.95
C ARG A 82 -21.81 2.03 -8.32
N ASN A 83 -21.01 1.38 -7.44
CA ASN A 83 -20.52 0.02 -7.65
C ASN A 83 -21.09 -0.90 -6.57
N ASP A 84 -21.80 -1.96 -6.93
CA ASP A 84 -22.28 -2.96 -5.96
C ASP A 84 -21.22 -4.02 -5.67
N ILE A 85 -20.15 -3.58 -5.00
CA ILE A 85 -18.99 -4.40 -4.64
C ILE A 85 -18.74 -4.25 -3.12
N PRO A 86 -19.14 -5.23 -2.29
CA PRO A 86 -19.02 -5.13 -0.83
C PRO A 86 -17.58 -4.98 -0.34
N ASP A 87 -16.67 -5.81 -0.89
CA ASP A 87 -15.23 -5.77 -0.61
C ASP A 87 -14.49 -5.25 -1.85
N ALA A 88 -14.34 -3.94 -1.90
CA ALA A 88 -13.73 -3.24 -3.02
C ALA A 88 -12.32 -2.77 -2.68
N SER A 89 -11.45 -2.76 -3.68
CA SER A 89 -10.25 -1.93 -3.73
C SER A 89 -10.55 -0.66 -4.51
N ILE A 90 -10.23 0.48 -3.93
CA ILE A 90 -10.49 1.80 -4.50
C ILE A 90 -9.13 2.46 -4.74
N ARG A 91 -8.83 2.75 -5.99
CA ARG A 91 -7.61 3.43 -6.39
C ARG A 91 -7.91 4.86 -6.78
N ILE A 92 -7.23 5.80 -6.15
CA ILE A 92 -7.29 7.23 -6.44
C ILE A 92 -5.99 7.57 -7.15
N VAL A 93 -6.03 8.21 -8.30
CA VAL A 93 -4.84 8.64 -9.06
C VAL A 93 -4.98 10.10 -9.39
N VAL A 94 -3.92 10.87 -9.14
CA VAL A 94 -3.82 12.25 -9.57
C VAL A 94 -2.54 12.41 -10.39
N THR A 95 -2.67 12.96 -11.59
CA THR A 95 -1.54 13.25 -12.49
C THR A 95 -1.35 14.75 -12.65
N GLY A 96 -0.22 15.16 -13.22
CA GLY A 96 0.03 16.56 -13.56
C GLY A 96 -0.90 17.13 -14.65
N GLY A 97 -1.77 16.29 -15.22
CA GLY A 97 -2.72 16.66 -16.25
C GLY A 97 -2.09 16.90 -17.62
N PRO A 98 -2.91 17.32 -18.62
CA PRO A 98 -2.44 17.62 -19.98
C PRO A 98 -1.41 18.75 -19.99
N SER A 99 -0.34 18.57 -20.77
CA SER A 99 0.72 19.56 -20.94
C SER A 99 1.07 19.76 -22.41
N THR A 100 1.09 21.01 -22.87
CA THR A 100 1.41 21.36 -24.26
C THR A 100 2.91 21.24 -24.57
N ASN A 101 3.78 21.32 -23.56
CA ASN A 101 5.22 21.18 -23.72
C ASN A 101 5.74 19.80 -23.26
N PHE A 102 4.85 18.90 -22.83
CA PHE A 102 5.17 17.54 -22.39
C PHE A 102 6.16 17.47 -21.20
N MET A 103 6.34 18.56 -20.45
CA MET A 103 7.35 18.61 -19.39
C MET A 103 6.87 19.23 -18.08
N THR A 104 6.13 20.34 -18.15
CA THR A 104 5.70 21.08 -16.95
C THR A 104 4.19 21.01 -16.76
N PRO A 105 3.72 20.87 -15.52
CA PRO A 105 2.30 20.93 -15.21
C PRO A 105 1.75 22.33 -15.52
N GLN A 106 0.49 22.39 -15.97
CA GLN A 106 -0.18 23.64 -16.40
C GLN A 106 -1.39 23.99 -15.53
N GLY A 107 -1.42 23.47 -14.29
CA GLY A 107 -2.45 23.82 -13.30
C GLY A 107 -3.79 23.09 -13.47
N ASN A 108 -3.88 22.08 -14.36
CA ASN A 108 -5.08 21.29 -14.61
C ASN A 108 -4.80 19.81 -14.33
N PRO A 109 -4.60 19.38 -13.06
CA PRO A 109 -4.35 17.98 -12.74
C PRO A 109 -5.54 17.10 -13.11
N SER A 110 -5.27 15.86 -13.53
CA SER A 110 -6.31 14.86 -13.78
C SER A 110 -6.55 14.03 -12.54
N LEU A 111 -7.83 13.85 -12.16
CA LEU A 111 -8.26 13.00 -11.06
C LEU A 111 -9.03 11.80 -11.57
N MET A 112 -8.64 10.61 -11.12
CA MET A 112 -9.32 9.36 -11.44
C MET A 112 -9.58 8.56 -10.17
N VAL A 113 -10.77 7.95 -10.08
CA VAL A 113 -11.10 6.97 -9.05
C VAL A 113 -11.60 5.69 -9.72
N MET A 114 -10.93 4.58 -9.41
CA MET A 114 -11.26 3.26 -9.95
C MET A 114 -11.66 2.32 -8.82
N VAL A 115 -12.73 1.56 -9.02
CA VAL A 115 -13.26 0.60 -8.03
C VAL A 115 -13.23 -0.80 -8.65
N HIS A 116 -12.65 -1.75 -7.92
CA HIS A 116 -12.56 -3.15 -8.32
C HIS A 116 -12.84 -4.08 -7.14
N PRO A 117 -13.29 -5.31 -7.35
CA PRO A 117 -13.28 -6.32 -6.30
C PRO A 117 -11.87 -6.52 -5.74
N VAL A 118 -11.76 -6.76 -4.44
CA VAL A 118 -10.49 -7.19 -3.84
C VAL A 118 -10.19 -8.61 -4.32
N ALA A 119 -9.03 -8.80 -4.95
CA ALA A 119 -8.53 -10.13 -5.26
C ALA A 119 -7.85 -10.73 -4.01
N PRO A 120 -8.38 -11.82 -3.43
CA PRO A 120 -7.78 -12.43 -2.25
C PRO A 120 -6.45 -13.11 -2.61
N TYR A 121 -5.49 -13.04 -1.69
CA TYR A 121 -4.29 -13.87 -1.78
C TYR A 121 -4.61 -15.32 -1.38
N PRO A 122 -3.84 -16.32 -1.85
CA PRO A 122 -4.03 -17.70 -1.44
C PRO A 122 -3.97 -17.88 0.08
N ALA A 123 -4.91 -18.60 0.66
CA ALA A 123 -4.96 -18.84 2.12
C ALA A 123 -3.67 -19.51 2.65
N SER A 124 -2.97 -20.27 1.80
CA SER A 124 -1.69 -20.89 2.12
C SER A 124 -0.60 -19.88 2.48
N TYR A 125 -0.64 -18.66 1.93
CA TYR A 125 0.34 -17.62 2.27
C TYR A 125 0.23 -17.15 3.73
N TYR A 126 -0.96 -17.26 4.31
CA TYR A 126 -1.21 -16.89 5.71
C TYR A 126 -1.00 -18.06 6.66
N SER A 127 -1.37 -19.28 6.25
CA SER A 127 -1.27 -20.47 7.10
C SER A 127 0.10 -21.15 7.07
N GLN A 128 0.80 -21.07 5.94
CA GLN A 128 2.12 -21.69 5.75
C GLN A 128 3.25 -20.65 5.74
N GLY A 129 2.90 -19.38 5.54
CA GLY A 129 3.83 -18.30 5.31
C GLY A 129 4.23 -18.16 3.84
N SER A 130 4.89 -17.06 3.54
CA SER A 130 5.31 -16.69 2.19
C SER A 130 6.83 -16.50 2.12
N LYS A 131 7.37 -16.52 0.89
CA LYS A 131 8.76 -16.22 0.61
C LYS A 131 8.89 -14.80 0.06
N ALA A 132 9.92 -14.08 0.48
CA ALA A 132 10.35 -12.82 -0.11
C ALA A 132 11.80 -12.93 -0.59
N VAL A 133 12.22 -12.00 -1.45
CA VAL A 133 13.62 -11.82 -1.84
C VAL A 133 14.07 -10.41 -1.53
N SER A 134 15.37 -10.21 -1.30
CA SER A 134 15.93 -8.86 -1.22
C SER A 134 16.31 -8.35 -2.61
N THR A 135 16.31 -7.03 -2.79
CA THR A 135 16.71 -6.39 -4.03
C THR A 135 17.37 -5.06 -3.77
N LEU A 136 18.53 -4.81 -4.39
CA LEU A 136 19.29 -3.56 -4.29
C LEU A 136 18.60 -2.47 -5.12
N ILE A 137 17.59 -1.88 -4.55
CA ILE A 137 16.89 -0.72 -5.13
C ILE A 137 16.65 0.29 -4.02
N GLU A 138 17.14 1.51 -4.23
CA GLU A 138 16.82 2.65 -3.39
C GLU A 138 15.72 3.48 -4.03
N ARG A 139 14.62 3.67 -3.31
CA ARG A 139 13.51 4.47 -3.79
C ARG A 139 13.80 5.96 -3.64
N THR A 140 13.95 6.65 -4.74
CA THR A 140 13.91 8.10 -4.73
C THR A 140 12.56 8.56 -4.19
N MET A 141 12.56 9.45 -3.17
CA MET A 141 11.35 9.95 -2.53
C MET A 141 10.47 8.82 -1.95
N ALA A 142 11.05 7.94 -1.11
CA ALA A 142 10.36 6.76 -0.56
C ALA A 142 9.05 7.09 0.19
N THR A 143 8.93 8.30 0.76
CA THR A 143 7.72 8.79 1.44
C THR A 143 6.58 9.17 0.49
N VAL A 144 6.86 9.29 -0.82
CA VAL A 144 5.88 9.64 -1.85
C VAL A 144 5.31 8.38 -2.50
N LYS A 145 3.97 8.30 -2.55
CA LYS A 145 3.27 7.25 -3.29
C LYS A 145 3.07 7.67 -4.76
N SER A 146 4.19 7.74 -5.50
CA SER A 146 4.23 8.19 -6.89
C SER A 146 3.85 7.11 -7.90
N LEU A 147 3.63 7.50 -9.15
CA LEU A 147 3.39 6.57 -10.27
C LEU A 147 4.66 5.88 -10.79
N ASN A 148 5.84 6.20 -10.24
CA ASN A 148 7.10 5.58 -10.66
C ASN A 148 7.25 4.18 -10.05
N TYR A 149 6.82 3.16 -10.79
CA TYR A 149 6.83 1.76 -10.36
C TYR A 149 7.74 0.86 -11.22
N ILE A 150 8.58 1.42 -12.10
CA ILE A 150 9.44 0.62 -12.99
C ILE A 150 10.32 -0.32 -12.17
N GLY A 151 11.06 0.20 -11.19
CA GLY A 151 11.92 -0.62 -10.33
C GLY A 151 11.16 -1.70 -9.55
N ALA A 152 9.96 -1.36 -9.05
CA ALA A 152 9.11 -2.31 -8.35
C ALA A 152 8.62 -3.46 -9.27
N ILE A 153 8.24 -3.14 -10.51
CA ILE A 153 7.80 -4.14 -11.49
C ILE A 153 8.97 -5.07 -11.85
N MET A 154 10.16 -4.52 -12.10
CA MET A 154 11.35 -5.32 -12.39
C MET A 154 11.71 -6.26 -11.23
N ALA A 155 11.74 -5.73 -10.00
CA ALA A 155 12.01 -6.51 -8.80
C ALA A 155 10.99 -7.63 -8.59
N MET A 156 9.70 -7.36 -8.83
CA MET A 156 8.65 -8.37 -8.72
C MET A 156 8.77 -9.46 -9.79
N ASN A 157 9.10 -9.10 -11.04
CA ASN A 157 9.33 -10.08 -12.10
C ASN A 157 10.49 -11.04 -11.76
N ASP A 158 11.52 -10.56 -11.07
CA ASP A 158 12.63 -11.40 -10.62
C ASP A 158 12.25 -12.23 -9.38
N ALA A 159 11.49 -11.66 -8.44
CA ALA A 159 10.96 -12.37 -7.27
C ALA A 159 10.09 -13.57 -7.68
N GLU A 160 9.17 -13.38 -8.63
CA GLU A 160 8.26 -14.43 -9.11
C GLU A 160 9.01 -15.64 -9.68
N LYS A 161 10.16 -15.44 -10.34
CA LYS A 161 11.01 -16.54 -10.88
C LYS A 161 11.54 -17.45 -9.77
N THR A 162 11.64 -16.96 -8.54
CA THR A 162 12.11 -17.71 -7.37
C THR A 162 10.95 -18.27 -6.51
N GLY A 163 9.71 -18.02 -6.91
CA GLY A 163 8.51 -18.34 -6.12
C GLY A 163 8.26 -17.40 -4.95
N ALA A 164 8.94 -16.25 -4.90
CA ALA A 164 8.69 -15.23 -3.88
C ALA A 164 7.46 -14.37 -4.24
N VAL A 165 6.73 -13.95 -3.21
CA VAL A 165 5.49 -13.14 -3.36
C VAL A 165 5.73 -11.65 -3.23
N GLU A 166 6.95 -11.26 -2.83
CA GLU A 166 7.36 -9.87 -2.65
C GLU A 166 8.87 -9.73 -2.79
N ALA A 167 9.31 -8.55 -3.26
CA ALA A 167 10.71 -8.14 -3.19
C ALA A 167 10.84 -7.01 -2.16
N ILE A 168 11.79 -7.16 -1.24
CA ILE A 168 12.11 -6.19 -0.18
C ILE A 168 13.31 -5.37 -0.61
N TYR A 169 13.19 -4.06 -0.56
CA TYR A 169 14.28 -3.17 -0.92
C TYR A 169 15.40 -3.18 0.12
N LEU A 170 16.61 -3.29 -0.37
CA LEU A 170 17.86 -3.17 0.39
C LEU A 170 18.51 -1.86 -0.03
N ASP A 171 18.84 -1.01 0.92
CA ASP A 171 19.53 0.24 0.67
C ASP A 171 21.08 0.08 0.59
N ALA A 172 21.80 1.17 0.30
CA ALA A 172 23.26 1.17 0.19
C ALA A 172 24.00 0.85 1.52
N HIS A 173 23.29 0.77 2.64
CA HIS A 173 23.82 0.45 3.97
C HIS A 173 23.40 -0.94 4.45
N ASP A 174 23.01 -1.83 3.54
CA ASP A 174 22.49 -3.17 3.83
C ASP A 174 21.29 -3.18 4.79
N ARG A 175 20.44 -2.14 4.73
CA ARG A 175 19.22 -2.07 5.54
C ARG A 175 18.02 -2.46 4.69
N LEU A 176 17.24 -3.41 5.19
CA LEU A 176 15.94 -3.74 4.66
C LEU A 176 14.97 -2.61 4.97
N THR A 177 14.30 -2.05 3.97
CA THR A 177 13.41 -0.91 4.13
C THR A 177 11.94 -1.33 4.04
N GLU A 178 11.42 -1.55 2.86
CA GLU A 178 10.03 -1.97 2.63
C GLU A 178 9.93 -2.89 1.42
N GLY A 179 8.81 -3.58 1.26
CA GLY A 179 8.51 -4.32 0.03
C GLY A 179 8.09 -3.38 -1.11
N THR A 180 8.00 -3.91 -2.33
CA THR A 180 7.58 -3.13 -3.50
C THR A 180 6.20 -2.50 -3.33
N ARG A 181 5.33 -3.14 -2.56
CA ARG A 181 3.94 -2.71 -2.29
C ARG A 181 3.52 -2.93 -0.84
N ALA A 182 4.47 -3.05 0.10
CA ALA A 182 4.18 -3.40 1.49
C ALA A 182 5.25 -2.82 2.42
N ASN A 183 4.89 -2.50 3.67
CA ASN A 183 5.87 -2.20 4.70
C ASN A 183 6.34 -3.48 5.39
N LEU A 184 7.55 -3.44 5.93
CA LEU A 184 8.21 -4.53 6.63
C LEU A 184 8.07 -4.38 8.14
N PHE A 185 7.77 -5.49 8.81
CA PHE A 185 7.88 -5.64 10.26
C PHE A 185 8.67 -6.89 10.59
N VAL A 186 9.47 -6.81 11.64
CA VAL A 186 10.16 -7.96 12.22
C VAL A 186 9.88 -8.04 13.73
N VAL A 187 9.87 -9.25 14.24
CA VAL A 187 9.76 -9.52 15.68
C VAL A 187 11.08 -10.05 16.18
N ARG A 188 11.58 -9.47 17.28
CA ARG A 188 12.78 -9.93 18.00
C ARG A 188 12.51 -9.86 19.51
N GLY A 189 12.37 -11.00 20.17
CA GLY A 189 11.86 -11.04 21.54
C GLY A 189 10.48 -10.36 21.63
N GLU A 190 10.29 -9.48 22.58
CA GLU A 190 9.02 -8.74 22.76
C GLU A 190 8.93 -7.46 21.89
N ARG A 191 9.93 -7.23 21.04
CA ARG A 191 9.97 -6.04 20.18
C ARG A 191 9.34 -6.31 18.83
N LEU A 192 8.45 -5.40 18.44
CA LEU A 192 7.91 -5.28 17.09
C LEU A 192 8.61 -4.10 16.39
N ILE A 193 9.46 -4.41 15.43
CA ILE A 193 10.36 -3.44 14.80
C ILE A 193 9.94 -3.19 13.36
N THR A 194 9.93 -1.93 12.95
CA THR A 194 9.67 -1.53 11.55
C THR A 194 10.61 -0.37 11.18
N PRO A 195 11.10 -0.29 9.94
CA PRO A 195 11.94 0.83 9.53
C PRO A 195 11.19 2.17 9.59
N ARG A 196 11.92 3.23 9.99
CA ARG A 196 11.41 4.61 10.03
C ARG A 196 11.69 5.36 8.74
N GLU A 197 12.90 5.16 8.20
CA GLU A 197 13.44 5.90 7.06
C GLU A 197 13.45 5.04 5.80
N GLY A 198 13.43 5.68 4.63
CA GLY A 198 13.43 4.99 3.34
C GLY A 198 12.14 4.22 3.03
N VAL A 199 11.04 4.53 3.71
CA VAL A 199 9.77 3.79 3.58
C VAL A 199 8.57 4.72 3.39
N LEU A 200 7.55 4.20 2.74
CA LEU A 200 6.24 4.84 2.71
C LEU A 200 5.57 4.69 4.09
N LYS A 201 4.94 5.76 4.56
CA LYS A 201 4.08 5.70 5.77
C LYS A 201 2.77 5.00 5.43
N GLY A 202 2.79 3.65 5.48
CA GLY A 202 1.63 2.81 5.14
C GLY A 202 0.50 2.96 6.14
N ILE A 203 -0.77 3.02 5.68
CA ILE A 203 -1.93 3.11 6.58
C ILE A 203 -2.09 1.81 7.37
N THR A 204 -1.93 0.63 6.74
CA THR A 204 -1.93 -0.64 7.47
C THR A 204 -0.77 -0.72 8.47
N ARG A 205 0.43 -0.22 8.09
CA ARG A 205 1.57 -0.11 9.02
C ARG A 205 1.21 0.74 10.25
N GLN A 206 0.61 1.90 10.03
CA GLN A 206 0.18 2.79 11.13
C GLN A 206 -0.82 2.10 12.04
N VAL A 207 -1.84 1.43 11.48
CA VAL A 207 -2.82 0.67 12.27
C VAL A 207 -2.13 -0.42 13.10
N VAL A 208 -1.20 -1.18 12.52
CA VAL A 208 -0.44 -2.19 13.27
C VAL A 208 0.33 -1.56 14.43
N MET A 209 1.00 -0.44 14.21
CA MET A 209 1.71 0.28 15.27
C MET A 209 0.76 0.76 16.38
N GLU A 210 -0.46 1.22 16.03
CA GLU A 210 -1.47 1.65 16.99
C GLU A 210 -1.99 0.49 17.86
N ILE A 211 -2.38 -0.63 17.24
CA ILE A 211 -3.05 -1.75 17.93
C ILE A 211 -2.09 -2.67 18.68
N ALA A 212 -0.81 -2.67 18.34
CA ALA A 212 0.18 -3.58 18.91
C ALA A 212 0.75 -3.11 20.26
N THR A 213 0.54 -1.85 20.65
CA THR A 213 1.20 -1.21 21.79
C THR A 213 0.92 -1.85 23.16
N ASN A 214 -0.19 -2.57 23.30
CA ASN A 214 -0.52 -3.27 24.54
C ASN A 214 0.20 -4.63 24.68
N ASP A 215 0.57 -5.25 23.56
CA ASP A 215 1.12 -6.60 23.51
C ASP A 215 2.63 -6.60 23.19
N PHE A 216 3.16 -5.50 22.62
CA PHE A 216 4.54 -5.43 22.10
C PHE A 216 5.20 -4.07 22.42
N GLU A 217 6.51 -4.08 22.58
CA GLU A 217 7.34 -2.89 22.49
C GLU A 217 7.51 -2.51 21.00
N VAL A 218 6.68 -1.57 20.52
CA VAL A 218 6.71 -1.12 19.11
C VAL A 218 7.84 -0.11 18.91
N VAL A 219 8.79 -0.44 18.03
CA VAL A 219 10.02 0.35 17.81
C VAL A 219 10.20 0.65 16.32
N GLU A 220 10.47 1.92 16.00
CA GLU A 220 10.95 2.31 14.68
C GLU A 220 12.50 2.28 14.69
N HIS A 221 13.09 1.28 14.01
CA HIS A 221 14.55 1.07 14.00
C HIS A 221 14.98 0.46 12.64
N PRO A 222 16.21 0.77 12.15
CA PRO A 222 16.77 0.09 10.99
C PRO A 222 16.83 -1.43 11.21
N ILE A 223 16.60 -2.18 10.13
CA ILE A 223 16.68 -3.65 10.09
C ILE A 223 17.82 -3.99 9.12
N HIS A 224 18.93 -4.54 9.62
CA HIS A 224 20.06 -4.90 8.77
C HIS A 224 19.90 -6.31 8.21
N TYR A 225 20.29 -6.50 6.95
CA TYR A 225 20.20 -7.79 6.28
C TYR A 225 20.97 -8.90 7.03
N HIS A 226 22.16 -8.59 7.53
CA HIS A 226 22.98 -9.54 8.28
C HIS A 226 22.39 -9.96 9.64
N GLU A 227 21.36 -9.25 10.13
CA GLU A 227 20.65 -9.59 11.38
C GLU A 227 19.48 -10.56 11.17
N LEU A 228 19.18 -10.96 9.91
CA LEU A 228 18.04 -11.84 9.60
C LEU A 228 18.04 -13.14 10.42
N SER A 229 19.23 -13.69 10.75
CA SER A 229 19.38 -14.89 11.60
C SER A 229 19.00 -14.67 13.08
N LEU A 230 18.84 -13.41 13.51
CA LEU A 230 18.46 -13.03 14.88
C LEU A 230 16.97 -12.68 14.99
N ILE A 231 16.22 -12.73 13.89
CA ILE A 231 14.83 -12.35 13.80
C ILE A 231 13.97 -13.58 14.05
N ASP A 232 13.00 -13.47 14.96
CA ASP A 232 12.10 -14.55 15.31
C ASP A 232 10.99 -14.71 14.27
N GLU A 233 10.38 -13.59 13.82
CA GLU A 233 9.27 -13.57 12.88
C GLU A 233 9.36 -12.33 11.97
N VAL A 234 8.84 -12.47 10.75
CA VAL A 234 8.72 -11.37 9.76
C VAL A 234 7.31 -11.38 9.19
N PHE A 235 6.77 -10.19 8.97
CA PHE A 235 5.56 -10.02 8.17
C PHE A 235 5.58 -8.72 7.37
N LEU A 236 4.77 -8.68 6.34
CA LEU A 236 4.55 -7.52 5.49
C LEU A 236 3.14 -6.98 5.69
N THR A 237 2.99 -5.64 5.55
CA THR A 237 1.69 -4.99 5.68
C THR A 237 1.34 -4.17 4.46
N SER A 238 0.14 -4.32 3.94
CA SER A 238 -0.41 -3.46 2.89
C SER A 238 -1.94 -3.52 2.87
N THR A 239 -2.57 -2.62 2.14
CA THR A 239 -4.03 -2.55 1.98
C THR A 239 -4.64 -3.88 1.52
N THR A 240 -4.00 -4.60 0.60
CA THR A 240 -4.56 -5.83 0.01
C THR A 240 -4.00 -7.11 0.63
N LYS A 241 -2.78 -7.09 1.17
CA LYS A 241 -2.18 -8.23 1.87
C LYS A 241 -2.55 -8.28 3.35
N GLU A 242 -3.03 -7.15 3.91
CA GLU A 242 -3.24 -6.99 5.35
C GLU A 242 -1.95 -7.30 6.11
N ILE A 243 -1.92 -8.39 6.86
CA ILE A 243 -0.74 -8.88 7.58
C ILE A 243 -0.29 -10.18 6.94
N LEU A 244 0.75 -10.15 6.13
CA LEU A 244 1.25 -11.30 5.39
C LEU A 244 2.51 -11.88 6.04
N PRO A 245 2.47 -13.08 6.64
CA PRO A 245 3.66 -13.71 7.23
C PRO A 245 4.72 -14.02 6.16
N VAL A 246 5.99 -13.70 6.47
CA VAL A 246 7.16 -14.06 5.65
C VAL A 246 8.03 -15.01 6.45
N VAL A 247 8.26 -16.20 5.91
CA VAL A 247 8.99 -17.28 6.58
C VAL A 247 10.35 -17.56 5.97
N GLN A 248 10.66 -16.86 4.88
CA GLN A 248 11.96 -16.93 4.21
C GLN A 248 12.25 -15.63 3.48
N ILE A 249 13.45 -15.10 3.61
CA ILE A 249 14.00 -13.99 2.80
C ILE A 249 15.29 -14.49 2.17
N ASP A 250 15.34 -14.53 0.83
CA ASP A 250 16.42 -15.17 0.06
C ASP A 250 16.66 -16.61 0.54
N GLU A 251 17.90 -16.95 0.98
CA GLU A 251 18.26 -18.24 1.55
C GLU A 251 17.95 -18.32 3.07
N HIS A 252 17.62 -17.20 3.73
CA HIS A 252 17.45 -17.14 5.19
C HIS A 252 16.04 -17.60 5.56
N VAL A 253 15.96 -18.76 6.21
CA VAL A 253 14.73 -19.21 6.87
C VAL A 253 14.54 -18.40 8.16
N ILE A 254 13.37 -17.79 8.31
CA ILE A 254 13.02 -16.98 9.48
C ILE A 254 12.41 -17.87 10.56
N GLY A 255 12.98 -17.78 11.77
CA GLY A 255 12.51 -18.55 12.92
C GLY A 255 12.45 -20.04 12.61
N THR A 256 11.25 -20.62 12.70
CA THR A 256 11.01 -22.06 12.44
C THR A 256 10.63 -22.38 10.98
N GLY A 257 10.63 -21.39 10.09
CA GLY A 257 10.13 -21.54 8.72
C GLY A 257 8.59 -21.63 8.63
N LYS A 258 7.90 -21.19 9.68
CA LYS A 258 6.42 -21.13 9.75
C LYS A 258 5.98 -19.81 10.36
N PRO A 259 4.74 -19.34 10.06
CA PRO A 259 4.20 -18.17 10.74
C PRO A 259 4.21 -18.37 12.27
N GLY A 260 4.81 -17.42 12.96
CA GLY A 260 4.98 -17.52 14.40
C GLY A 260 3.76 -16.97 15.18
N PRO A 261 3.71 -17.24 16.51
CA PRO A 261 2.56 -16.88 17.35
C PRO A 261 2.38 -15.37 17.49
N LYS A 262 3.44 -14.58 17.39
CA LYS A 262 3.37 -13.11 17.51
C LYS A 262 2.76 -12.49 16.26
N THR A 263 3.13 -12.96 15.08
CA THR A 263 2.49 -12.58 13.81
C THR A 263 1.01 -12.98 13.83
N GLN A 264 0.66 -14.18 14.32
CA GLN A 264 -0.74 -14.58 14.46
C GLN A 264 -1.51 -13.65 15.41
N ARG A 265 -0.88 -13.24 16.52
CA ARG A 265 -1.48 -12.29 17.45
C ARG A 265 -1.74 -10.92 16.77
N ILE A 266 -0.83 -10.42 15.95
CA ILE A 266 -1.04 -9.18 15.17
C ILE A 266 -2.20 -9.34 14.19
N ILE A 267 -2.31 -10.49 13.52
CA ILE A 267 -3.45 -10.79 12.63
C ILE A 267 -4.78 -10.73 13.41
N GLU A 268 -4.84 -11.34 14.58
CA GLU A 268 -6.04 -11.31 15.45
C GLU A 268 -6.41 -9.87 15.85
N LEU A 269 -5.44 -9.10 16.33
CA LEU A 269 -5.64 -7.70 16.70
C LEU A 269 -6.13 -6.86 15.52
N PHE A 270 -5.53 -7.05 14.35
CA PHE A 270 -5.93 -6.34 13.13
C PHE A 270 -7.36 -6.69 12.72
N ASN A 271 -7.71 -7.97 12.73
CA ASN A 271 -9.07 -8.43 12.42
C ASN A 271 -10.11 -7.88 13.40
N ALA A 272 -9.81 -7.86 14.70
CA ALA A 272 -10.68 -7.26 15.71
C ALA A 272 -10.86 -5.75 15.48
N TYR A 273 -9.78 -5.04 15.15
CA TYR A 273 -9.84 -3.63 14.81
C TYR A 273 -10.69 -3.37 13.57
N VAL A 274 -10.49 -4.13 12.49
CA VAL A 274 -11.29 -4.04 11.26
C VAL A 274 -12.77 -4.25 11.56
N GLN A 275 -13.12 -5.26 12.35
CA GLN A 275 -14.52 -5.52 12.74
C GLN A 275 -15.13 -4.35 13.53
N SER A 276 -14.37 -3.74 14.42
CA SER A 276 -14.84 -2.61 15.23
C SER A 276 -15.17 -1.35 14.41
N VAL A 277 -14.39 -1.11 13.33
CA VAL A 277 -14.58 0.07 12.46
C VAL A 277 -15.55 -0.17 11.30
N SER A 278 -15.75 -1.44 10.91
CA SER A 278 -16.64 -1.82 9.81
C SER A 278 -18.09 -2.06 10.25
N ASN A 279 -18.27 -2.44 11.51
CA ASN A 279 -19.57 -2.61 12.16
C ASN A 279 -19.61 -1.74 13.42
N PRO A 280 -19.67 -0.39 13.30
CA PRO A 280 -19.86 0.42 14.51
C PRO A 280 -21.17 -0.01 15.14
N VAL A 281 -21.09 -0.60 16.34
CA VAL A 281 -22.26 -0.89 17.15
C VAL A 281 -23.00 0.44 17.30
N ALA A 282 -24.25 0.50 16.81
CA ALA A 282 -25.09 1.67 16.96
C ALA A 282 -25.17 1.97 18.46
N ALA A 283 -24.54 3.08 18.87
CA ALA A 283 -24.55 3.57 20.25
C ALA A 283 -25.85 4.31 20.53
#